data_dd446177c9074a1303752435b440900b
#
_entry.id   dd446177c9074a1303752435b440900b
#
_cell.length_a   1.000
_cell.length_b   1.000
_cell.length_c   1.000
_cell.angle_alpha   90.00
_cell.angle_beta   90.00
_cell.angle_gamma   90.00
#
_symmetry.space_group_name_H-M   'P 1'
#
loop_
_entity.id
_entity.type
_entity.pdbx_description
1 polymer ?
#
loop_
_entity_poly.entity_id
_entity_poly.type
_entity_poly.pdbx_seq_one_letter_code
_entity_poly.pdbx_strand_id
1 'polypeptide(L)'
;RSFSKTAGFTGVRCGYTVVPHDLKFGGTELNGMWARRQATKFNGVSYITQRAAEAVYSDEGKKQIKEIIEYYRKNAKIIYNGLRDCGFTVYGAVDSPYVWLKTPDNMKSWDFFDLLLEKLQVVGTPGEGFGPAGEGYFRLTAFGTTENTEKAVARIKNYFAK
;
A
#
# COMPACT_ATOMS: atom_id res chain seq x y z
N ARG A 1 3.60 1.81 14.36
CA ARG A 1 3.69 0.77 13.32
C ARG A 1 2.30 0.26 12.97
N SER A 2 2.08 -0.14 11.71
CA SER A 2 0.82 -0.73 11.25
C SER A 2 1.04 -2.18 10.81
N PHE A 3 0.10 -3.06 11.14
CA PHE A 3 0.05 -4.43 10.64
C PHE A 3 -0.71 -4.57 9.31
N SER A 4 -1.34 -3.49 8.84
CA SER A 4 -2.22 -3.52 7.66
C SER A 4 -1.55 -4.11 6.42
N LYS A 5 -0.33 -3.69 6.09
CA LYS A 5 0.38 -4.13 4.88
C LYS A 5 1.45 -5.19 5.16
N THR A 6 2.02 -5.18 6.37
CA THR A 6 3.04 -6.16 6.76
C THR A 6 2.46 -7.55 7.00
N ALA A 7 1.27 -7.64 7.59
CA ALA A 7 0.67 -8.91 8.03
C ALA A 7 -0.76 -9.13 7.50
N GLY A 8 -1.19 -8.36 6.51
CA GLY A 8 -2.52 -8.50 5.93
C GLY A 8 -3.69 -8.02 6.82
N PHE A 9 -3.43 -7.25 7.87
CA PHE A 9 -4.44 -6.81 8.84
C PHE A 9 -5.27 -5.61 8.39
N THR A 10 -5.35 -5.32 7.10
CA THR A 10 -6.08 -4.15 6.59
C THR A 10 -7.54 -4.13 7.05
N GLY A 11 -8.24 -5.27 7.01
CA GLY A 11 -9.63 -5.41 7.47
C GLY A 11 -9.77 -5.61 8.98
N VAL A 12 -8.73 -6.12 9.66
CA VAL A 12 -8.72 -6.41 11.09
C VAL A 12 -8.45 -5.17 11.94
N ARG A 13 -7.74 -4.18 11.40
CA ARG A 13 -7.43 -2.88 12.02
C ARG A 13 -6.51 -2.99 13.23
N CYS A 14 -5.21 -3.12 13.01
CA CYS A 14 -4.24 -3.14 14.10
C CYS A 14 -2.99 -2.30 13.78
N GLY A 15 -2.56 -1.56 14.77
CA GLY A 15 -1.31 -0.81 14.78
C GLY A 15 -0.92 -0.46 16.21
N TYR A 16 0.30 -0.01 16.41
CA TYR A 16 0.75 0.49 17.71
C TYR A 16 1.67 1.68 17.56
N THR A 17 1.70 2.49 18.60
CA THR A 17 2.61 3.62 18.75
C THR A 17 3.41 3.44 20.05
N VAL A 18 4.73 3.63 19.96
CA VAL A 18 5.61 3.66 21.11
C VAL A 18 5.94 5.12 21.41
N VAL A 19 5.63 5.56 22.62
CA VAL A 19 5.99 6.90 23.12
C VAL A 19 6.88 6.69 24.35
N PRO A 20 8.21 6.88 24.23
CA PRO A 20 9.12 6.73 25.36
C PRO A 20 8.81 7.70 26.50
N HIS A 21 9.07 7.29 27.75
CA HIS A 21 8.84 8.14 28.93
C HIS A 21 9.77 9.34 29.00
N ASP A 22 10.95 9.25 28.42
CA ASP A 22 11.92 10.34 28.32
C ASP A 22 11.61 11.37 27.24
N LEU A 23 10.63 11.07 26.37
CA LEU A 23 10.19 11.99 25.30
C LEU A 23 9.40 13.16 25.92
N LYS A 24 9.96 14.35 25.81
CA LYS A 24 9.38 15.59 26.35
C LYS A 24 9.29 16.67 25.29
N PHE A 25 8.28 17.53 25.43
CA PHE A 25 8.15 18.77 24.66
C PHE A 25 7.72 19.91 25.60
N GLY A 26 8.44 21.01 25.56
CA GLY A 26 8.19 22.16 26.48
C GLY A 26 8.21 21.77 27.95
N GLY A 27 9.07 20.82 28.36
CA GLY A 27 9.16 20.31 29.74
C GLY A 27 8.07 19.28 30.10
N THR A 28 7.09 19.02 29.23
CA THR A 28 5.98 18.08 29.47
C THR A 28 6.31 16.70 28.94
N GLU A 29 6.11 15.67 29.77
CA GLU A 29 6.22 14.26 29.36
C GLU A 29 5.07 13.88 28.41
N LEU A 30 5.40 13.36 27.22
CA LEU A 30 4.39 13.04 26.20
C LEU A 30 3.74 11.66 26.41
N ASN A 31 4.41 10.73 27.10
CA ASN A 31 3.86 9.39 27.33
C ASN A 31 2.55 9.43 28.12
N GLY A 32 2.52 10.17 29.25
CA GLY A 32 1.31 10.31 30.07
C GLY A 32 0.16 10.99 29.32
N MET A 33 0.46 12.00 28.51
CA MET A 33 -0.54 12.66 27.66
C MET A 33 -1.09 11.69 26.60
N TRP A 34 -0.23 10.91 25.96
CA TRP A 34 -0.62 9.90 24.98
C TRP A 34 -1.48 8.79 25.60
N ALA A 35 -1.07 8.26 26.75
CA ALA A 35 -1.80 7.25 27.51
C ALA A 35 -3.22 7.73 27.84
N ARG A 36 -3.35 8.97 28.36
CA ARG A 36 -4.67 9.58 28.64
C ARG A 36 -5.51 9.72 27.38
N ARG A 37 -4.94 10.21 26.26
CA ARG A 37 -5.64 10.34 25.00
C ARG A 37 -6.14 8.99 24.52
N GLN A 38 -5.31 7.97 24.54
CA GLN A 38 -5.64 6.62 24.09
C GLN A 38 -6.80 6.05 24.94
N ALA A 39 -6.70 6.11 26.27
CA ALA A 39 -7.70 5.60 27.19
C ALA A 39 -9.06 6.32 27.08
N THR A 40 -9.07 7.61 26.74
CA THR A 40 -10.32 8.40 26.66
C THR A 40 -10.96 8.40 25.28
N LYS A 41 -10.19 8.17 24.20
CA LYS A 41 -10.70 8.27 22.82
C LYS A 41 -10.99 6.93 22.17
N PHE A 42 -10.25 5.87 22.53
CA PHE A 42 -10.34 4.62 21.79
C PHE A 42 -10.19 3.36 22.65
N ASN A 43 -9.35 3.32 23.67
CA ASN A 43 -8.93 2.19 24.51
C ASN A 43 -8.05 1.12 23.82
N GLY A 44 -8.19 0.90 22.54
CA GLY A 44 -7.41 -0.06 21.77
C GLY A 44 -8.28 -1.02 20.96
N VAL A 45 -7.64 -1.84 20.15
CA VAL A 45 -8.30 -2.86 19.35
C VAL A 45 -8.74 -4.05 20.21
N SER A 46 -9.63 -4.90 19.71
CA SER A 46 -10.12 -6.06 20.44
C SER A 46 -8.97 -6.97 20.91
N TYR A 47 -9.17 -7.66 22.04
CA TYR A 47 -8.16 -8.57 22.60
C TYR A 47 -7.74 -9.68 21.61
N ILE A 48 -8.69 -10.24 20.86
CA ILE A 48 -8.42 -11.25 19.82
C ILE A 48 -7.46 -10.68 18.77
N THR A 49 -7.69 -9.45 18.31
CA THR A 49 -6.81 -8.76 17.35
C THR A 49 -5.42 -8.51 17.93
N GLN A 50 -5.32 -8.17 19.23
CA GLN A 50 -4.03 -7.99 19.89
C GLN A 50 -3.25 -9.31 19.96
N ARG A 51 -3.91 -10.42 20.31
CA ARG A 51 -3.28 -11.76 20.33
C ARG A 51 -2.82 -12.19 18.93
N ALA A 52 -3.61 -11.92 17.89
CA ALA A 52 -3.22 -12.17 16.51
C ALA A 52 -1.99 -11.32 16.12
N ALA A 53 -1.94 -10.07 16.53
CA ALA A 53 -0.80 -9.17 16.28
C ALA A 53 0.47 -9.61 17.01
N GLU A 54 0.34 -10.18 18.22
CA GLU A 54 1.45 -10.79 18.96
C GLU A 54 1.98 -12.04 18.25
N ALA A 55 1.10 -12.90 17.75
CA ALA A 55 1.47 -14.11 17.02
C ALA A 55 2.29 -13.81 15.75
N VAL A 56 2.15 -12.61 15.15
CA VAL A 56 2.96 -12.12 14.02
C VAL A 56 4.47 -12.16 14.33
N TYR A 57 4.86 -12.02 15.60
CA TYR A 57 6.26 -12.01 16.02
C TYR A 57 6.82 -13.41 16.41
N SER A 58 5.99 -14.44 16.42
CA SER A 58 6.47 -15.82 16.56
C SER A 58 7.28 -16.23 15.32
N ASP A 59 8.06 -17.31 15.42
CA ASP A 59 8.87 -17.79 14.29
C ASP A 59 7.99 -18.24 13.13
N GLU A 60 6.85 -18.89 13.40
CA GLU A 60 5.87 -19.26 12.39
C GLU A 60 5.20 -18.03 11.77
N GLY A 61 4.82 -17.04 12.58
CA GLY A 61 4.24 -15.78 12.09
C GLY A 61 5.20 -15.02 11.16
N LYS A 62 6.48 -14.93 11.53
CA LYS A 62 7.52 -14.32 10.68
C LYS A 62 7.70 -15.05 9.36
N LYS A 63 7.65 -16.39 9.36
CA LYS A 63 7.73 -17.19 8.14
C LYS A 63 6.56 -16.90 7.22
N GLN A 64 5.33 -16.96 7.72
CA GLN A 64 4.12 -16.68 6.95
C GLN A 64 4.11 -15.25 6.37
N ILE A 65 4.55 -14.25 7.16
CA ILE A 65 4.69 -12.87 6.68
C ILE A 65 5.68 -12.78 5.53
N LYS A 66 6.83 -13.45 5.62
CA LYS A 66 7.82 -13.46 4.56
C LYS A 66 7.23 -14.01 3.25
N GLU A 67 6.46 -15.07 3.31
CA GLU A 67 5.78 -15.66 2.15
C GLU A 67 4.78 -14.69 1.52
N ILE A 68 3.96 -14.01 2.35
CA ILE A 68 3.01 -12.99 1.88
C ILE A 68 3.74 -11.81 1.22
N ILE A 69 4.81 -11.32 1.82
CA ILE A 69 5.59 -10.21 1.28
C ILE A 69 6.24 -10.59 -0.05
N GLU A 70 6.80 -11.79 -0.17
CA GLU A 70 7.37 -12.26 -1.44
C GLU A 70 6.32 -12.41 -2.53
N TYR A 71 5.10 -12.84 -2.17
CA TYR A 71 3.97 -12.87 -3.11
C TYR A 71 3.64 -11.47 -3.65
N TYR A 72 3.51 -10.46 -2.78
CA TYR A 72 3.26 -9.08 -3.21
C TYR A 72 4.44 -8.52 -4.01
N ARG A 73 5.67 -8.82 -3.61
CA ARG A 73 6.88 -8.40 -4.32
C ARG A 73 6.93 -8.95 -5.74
N LYS A 74 6.55 -10.21 -5.93
CA LYS A 74 6.42 -10.82 -7.26
C LYS A 74 5.41 -10.06 -8.11
N ASN A 75 4.22 -9.82 -7.60
CA ASN A 75 3.17 -9.07 -8.32
C ASN A 75 3.63 -7.64 -8.66
N ALA A 76 4.26 -6.95 -7.70
CA ALA A 76 4.79 -5.60 -7.93
C ALA A 76 5.82 -5.58 -9.06
N LYS A 77 6.71 -6.57 -9.14
CA LYS A 77 7.67 -6.71 -10.24
C LYS A 77 7.00 -6.93 -11.58
N ILE A 78 5.95 -7.76 -11.64
CA ILE A 78 5.17 -7.99 -12.87
C ILE A 78 4.60 -6.66 -13.37
N ILE A 79 3.95 -5.89 -12.48
CA ILE A 79 3.38 -4.58 -12.83
C ILE A 79 4.50 -3.63 -13.28
N TYR A 80 5.54 -3.47 -12.47
CA TYR A 80 6.64 -2.55 -12.74
C TYR A 80 7.30 -2.80 -14.09
N ASN A 81 7.70 -4.04 -14.35
CA ASN A 81 8.36 -4.41 -15.58
C ASN A 81 7.41 -4.25 -16.78
N GLY A 82 6.16 -4.72 -16.64
CA GLY A 82 5.17 -4.62 -17.70
C GLY A 82 4.87 -3.19 -18.13
N LEU A 83 4.81 -2.25 -17.18
CA LEU A 83 4.62 -0.83 -17.49
C LEU A 83 5.87 -0.22 -18.13
N ARG A 84 7.05 -0.58 -17.66
CA ARG A 84 8.31 -0.11 -18.26
C ARG A 84 8.48 -0.58 -19.69
N ASP A 85 8.12 -1.81 -19.98
CA ASP A 85 8.15 -2.36 -21.35
C ASP A 85 7.24 -1.56 -22.31
N CYS A 86 6.19 -0.91 -21.78
CA CYS A 86 5.31 -0.02 -22.54
C CYS A 86 5.83 1.44 -22.61
N GLY A 87 7.00 1.73 -22.07
CA GLY A 87 7.59 3.07 -22.06
C GLY A 87 7.11 4.01 -20.96
N PHE A 88 6.34 3.52 -19.97
CA PHE A 88 5.95 4.36 -18.84
C PHE A 88 7.12 4.69 -17.92
N THR A 89 7.11 5.89 -17.34
CA THR A 89 7.95 6.23 -16.21
C THR A 89 7.33 5.69 -14.94
N VAL A 90 8.01 4.76 -14.27
CA VAL A 90 7.47 3.98 -13.14
C VAL A 90 8.38 4.09 -11.93
N TYR A 91 7.76 4.20 -10.74
CA TYR A 91 8.42 4.30 -9.45
C TYR A 91 7.88 3.28 -8.46
N GLY A 92 8.65 2.97 -7.40
CA GLY A 92 8.24 2.05 -6.33
C GLY A 92 8.52 0.59 -6.66
N ALA A 93 7.66 -0.33 -6.20
CA ALA A 93 7.79 -1.78 -6.37
C ALA A 93 9.03 -2.44 -5.70
N VAL A 94 9.76 -1.75 -4.85
CA VAL A 94 10.93 -2.28 -4.11
C VAL A 94 10.54 -2.65 -2.69
N ASP A 95 10.25 -1.63 -1.86
CA ASP A 95 9.90 -1.79 -0.44
C ASP A 95 8.41 -1.51 -0.16
N SER A 96 7.62 -1.44 -1.21
CA SER A 96 6.19 -1.14 -1.15
C SER A 96 5.40 -1.99 -2.16
N PRO A 97 4.19 -2.45 -1.80
CA PRO A 97 3.29 -3.13 -2.71
C PRO A 97 2.59 -2.17 -3.68
N TYR A 98 2.98 -0.92 -3.70
CA TYR A 98 2.43 0.11 -4.58
C TYR A 98 3.40 0.41 -5.72
N VAL A 99 2.83 0.55 -6.91
CA VAL A 99 3.53 0.96 -8.12
C VAL A 99 2.95 2.29 -8.55
N TRP A 100 3.80 3.30 -8.65
CA TRP A 100 3.46 4.65 -9.03
C TRP A 100 3.98 4.94 -10.42
N LEU A 101 3.13 5.44 -11.32
CA LEU A 101 3.53 5.73 -12.68
C LEU A 101 3.09 7.15 -13.09
N LYS A 102 3.84 7.74 -14.01
CA LYS A 102 3.43 8.97 -14.67
C LYS A 102 2.43 8.61 -15.77
N THR A 103 1.32 9.36 -15.87
CA THR A 103 0.33 9.18 -16.94
C THR A 103 0.95 9.49 -18.32
N PRO A 104 0.52 8.79 -19.39
CA PRO A 104 1.04 9.06 -20.72
C PRO A 104 0.59 10.42 -21.23
N ASP A 105 1.39 11.03 -22.10
CA ASP A 105 1.07 12.25 -22.86
C ASP A 105 0.54 13.42 -22.00
N ASN A 106 1.01 13.53 -20.74
CA ASN A 106 0.52 14.47 -19.73
C ASN A 106 -1.01 14.40 -19.50
N MET A 107 -1.61 13.25 -19.73
CA MET A 107 -3.03 13.00 -19.44
C MET A 107 -3.33 13.27 -17.97
N LYS A 108 -4.49 13.84 -17.68
CA LYS A 108 -4.96 14.00 -16.30
C LYS A 108 -5.19 12.65 -15.63
N SER A 109 -5.00 12.58 -14.34
CA SER A 109 -5.06 11.33 -13.59
C SER A 109 -6.45 10.67 -13.63
N TRP A 110 -7.53 11.47 -13.69
CA TRP A 110 -8.89 10.95 -13.83
C TRP A 110 -9.19 10.50 -15.27
N ASP A 111 -8.73 11.21 -16.29
CA ASP A 111 -8.90 10.79 -17.70
C ASP A 111 -8.18 9.44 -17.93
N PHE A 112 -7.03 9.26 -17.29
CA PHE A 112 -6.30 7.98 -17.33
C PHE A 112 -7.04 6.87 -16.57
N PHE A 113 -7.71 7.20 -15.46
CA PHE A 113 -8.58 6.26 -14.75
C PHE A 113 -9.72 5.76 -15.66
N ASP A 114 -10.43 6.68 -16.31
CA ASP A 114 -11.55 6.35 -17.19
C ASP A 114 -11.08 5.50 -18.39
N LEU A 115 -9.93 5.84 -18.98
CA LEU A 115 -9.32 5.04 -20.04
C LEU A 115 -9.01 3.62 -19.57
N LEU A 116 -8.35 3.45 -18.41
CA LEU A 116 -8.02 2.12 -17.90
C LEU A 116 -9.28 1.32 -17.56
N LEU A 117 -10.28 1.95 -16.98
CA LEU A 117 -11.54 1.30 -16.60
C LEU A 117 -12.33 0.87 -17.85
N GLU A 118 -12.59 1.79 -18.75
CA GLU A 118 -13.49 1.57 -19.89
C GLU A 118 -12.88 0.67 -20.99
N LYS A 119 -11.60 0.89 -21.31
CA LYS A 119 -10.94 0.21 -22.42
C LYS A 119 -10.21 -1.06 -21.98
N LEU A 120 -9.68 -1.07 -20.75
CA LEU A 120 -8.81 -2.17 -20.29
C LEU A 120 -9.38 -2.95 -19.13
N GLN A 121 -10.48 -2.47 -18.51
CA GLN A 121 -11.08 -3.08 -17.32
C GLN A 121 -10.05 -3.25 -16.20
N VAL A 122 -9.22 -2.23 -16.02
CA VAL A 122 -8.21 -2.15 -14.98
C VAL A 122 -8.54 -0.99 -14.06
N VAL A 123 -8.58 -1.25 -12.77
CA VAL A 123 -8.86 -0.24 -11.74
C VAL A 123 -7.60 0.06 -10.94
N GLY A 124 -7.33 1.34 -10.75
CA GLY A 124 -6.27 1.83 -9.90
C GLY A 124 -6.69 3.12 -9.20
N THR A 125 -5.75 3.91 -8.73
CA THR A 125 -6.05 5.15 -8.01
C THR A 125 -5.44 6.34 -8.74
N PRO A 126 -6.26 7.33 -9.17
CA PRO A 126 -5.76 8.59 -9.72
C PRO A 126 -4.86 9.30 -8.72
N GLY A 127 -3.76 9.86 -9.23
CA GLY A 127 -2.77 10.52 -8.37
C GLY A 127 -3.31 11.78 -7.69
N GLU A 128 -4.24 12.51 -8.33
CA GLU A 128 -4.92 13.66 -7.74
C GLU A 128 -5.57 13.32 -6.38
N GLY A 129 -6.05 12.09 -6.19
CA GLY A 129 -6.60 11.61 -4.92
C GLY A 129 -5.62 11.64 -3.74
N PHE A 130 -4.33 11.87 -3.99
CA PHE A 130 -3.28 12.04 -2.97
C PHE A 130 -2.86 13.51 -2.78
N GLY A 131 -3.55 14.43 -3.43
CA GLY A 131 -3.30 15.85 -3.39
C GLY A 131 -2.78 16.41 -4.72
N PRO A 132 -2.66 17.75 -4.85
CA PRO A 132 -2.32 18.41 -6.13
C PRO A 132 -1.00 17.95 -6.76
N ALA A 133 -0.01 17.58 -5.94
CA ALA A 133 1.27 17.06 -6.42
C ALA A 133 1.17 15.67 -7.08
N GLY A 134 0.05 14.97 -6.89
CA GLY A 134 -0.23 13.68 -7.51
C GLY A 134 -0.85 13.78 -8.90
N GLU A 135 -1.25 14.96 -9.35
CA GLU A 135 -1.83 15.13 -10.69
C GLU A 135 -0.81 14.73 -11.77
N GLY A 136 -1.28 14.07 -12.81
CA GLY A 136 -0.43 13.50 -13.87
C GLY A 136 0.28 12.19 -13.45
N TYR A 137 -0.15 11.60 -12.34
CA TYR A 137 0.33 10.29 -11.87
C TYR A 137 -0.83 9.32 -11.59
N PHE A 138 -0.49 8.06 -11.44
CA PHE A 138 -1.45 7.00 -11.15
C PHE A 138 -0.83 5.91 -10.28
N ARG A 139 -1.62 5.30 -9.38
CA ARG A 139 -1.15 4.24 -8.51
C ARG A 139 -1.83 2.91 -8.81
N LEU A 140 -1.03 1.88 -9.03
CA LEU A 140 -1.45 0.48 -9.03
C LEU A 140 -0.99 -0.22 -7.74
N THR A 141 -1.62 -1.35 -7.43
CA THR A 141 -1.34 -2.14 -6.23
C THR A 141 -1.06 -3.60 -6.56
N ALA A 142 -0.17 -4.22 -5.78
CA ALA A 142 0.24 -5.62 -5.95
C ALA A 142 -0.56 -6.61 -5.08
N PHE A 143 -1.70 -6.19 -4.50
CA PHE A 143 -2.48 -7.02 -3.57
C PHE A 143 -3.41 -8.02 -4.25
N GLY A 144 -3.62 -7.93 -5.55
CA GLY A 144 -4.43 -8.86 -6.32
C GLY A 144 -3.80 -10.25 -6.44
N THR A 145 -4.51 -11.18 -7.08
CA THR A 145 -3.92 -12.46 -7.45
C THR A 145 -2.88 -12.28 -8.55
N THR A 146 -1.88 -13.16 -8.60
CA THR A 146 -0.87 -13.12 -9.67
C THR A 146 -1.54 -13.24 -11.05
N GLU A 147 -2.52 -14.12 -11.19
CA GLU A 147 -3.28 -14.30 -12.43
C GLU A 147 -3.95 -13.00 -12.89
N ASN A 148 -4.66 -12.31 -11.99
CA ASN A 148 -5.32 -11.05 -12.35
C ASN A 148 -4.31 -9.93 -12.61
N THR A 149 -3.17 -9.93 -11.91
CA THR A 149 -2.08 -9.00 -12.15
C THR A 149 -1.49 -9.19 -13.56
N GLU A 150 -1.21 -10.42 -13.96
CA GLU A 150 -0.72 -10.76 -15.30
C GLU A 150 -1.73 -10.39 -16.39
N LYS A 151 -3.02 -10.67 -16.18
CA LYS A 151 -4.09 -10.28 -17.11
C LYS A 151 -4.18 -8.76 -17.28
N ALA A 152 -4.12 -8.01 -16.17
CA ALA A 152 -4.17 -6.54 -16.20
C ALA A 152 -2.97 -5.97 -16.97
N VAL A 153 -1.76 -6.46 -16.66
CA VAL A 153 -0.54 -6.06 -17.35
C VAL A 153 -0.58 -6.40 -18.84
N ALA A 154 -1.08 -7.59 -19.20
CA ALA A 154 -1.23 -7.98 -20.60
C ALA A 154 -2.17 -7.04 -21.38
N ARG A 155 -3.30 -6.64 -20.77
CA ARG A 155 -4.24 -5.67 -21.38
C ARG A 155 -3.59 -4.31 -21.59
N ILE A 156 -2.82 -3.83 -20.60
CA ILE A 156 -2.08 -2.58 -20.71
C ILE A 156 -1.03 -2.67 -21.83
N LYS A 157 -0.25 -3.76 -21.87
CA LYS A 157 0.73 -3.98 -22.92
C LYS A 157 0.09 -3.98 -24.31
N ASN A 158 -1.00 -4.71 -24.50
CA ASN A 158 -1.68 -4.79 -25.79
C ASN A 158 -2.22 -3.44 -26.29
N TYR A 159 -2.58 -2.55 -25.36
CA TYR A 159 -3.11 -1.24 -25.70
C TYR A 159 -2.02 -0.19 -25.95
N PHE A 160 -0.94 -0.22 -25.16
CA PHE A 160 0.12 0.79 -25.21
C PHE A 160 1.39 0.33 -25.94
N ALA A 161 1.53 -0.98 -26.27
CA ALA A 161 2.64 -1.43 -27.09
C ALA A 161 2.54 -0.80 -28.50
N LYS A 162 3.56 -0.02 -28.83
CA LYS A 162 3.73 0.54 -30.16
C LYS A 162 4.40 -0.46 -31.08
#